data_2b051764084b71a3bf95601fc205cb12
#
_entry.id   2b051764084b71a3bf95601fc205cb12
#
_cell.length_a   1.000
_cell.length_b   1.000
_cell.length_c   1.000
_cell.angle_alpha   90.00
_cell.angle_beta   90.00
_cell.angle_gamma   90.00
#
_symmetry.space_group_name_H-M   'P 1'
#
loop_
_entity.id
_entity.type
_entity.pdbx_description
1 polymer ?
#
loop_
_entity_poly.entity_id
_entity_poly.type
_entity_poly.pdbx_seq_one_letter_code
_entity_poly.pdbx_strand_id
1 'polypeptide(L)'
;MPVSKEAQITNYLNRGIIEANIEFAKTHFSPLSIVKFHYEVDVEDGFFFKDLISYIHSFSDFNSILQQPNDTFIIFLKDCKLHQAKSIVNQLVRKVKSQFGVDITKIGITLLDSEDDYKSLLDRLDKYYIMSKLSSRRKIFYGTKDFDFYESQNDKQVLNKIFKKLSEIKLYNFYQGLPITEVVKIANFADGIIQVFLDPIKIPFYQNEEFTFIQHDLIPVIIKAKIIKAEPTRSLMVLGKLEFLDSSPVERSGIRVEPEKEIYASLAKDSKKVTEGSIISLSENSVVLHVKPDNITKLLEKPLWDTELTLQFQIPTQKSFLTVIKTKAYIYSIVNEKIVLNISPNTLIKSKLRNYISLRQGDLIVNLKNVIRRYSN
;
A
#
# COMPACT_ATOMS: atom_id res chain seq x y z
N MET A 1 -31.55 -30.89 12.59
CA MET A 1 -31.79 -31.46 11.22
C MET A 1 -30.52 -32.13 10.76
N PRO A 2 -30.54 -33.35 10.21
CA PRO A 2 -29.34 -33.98 9.68
C PRO A 2 -28.85 -33.18 8.45
N VAL A 3 -27.57 -32.88 8.43
CA VAL A 3 -26.89 -32.20 7.30
C VAL A 3 -26.96 -33.13 6.09
N SER A 4 -27.34 -32.63 4.92
CA SER A 4 -27.40 -33.42 3.69
C SER A 4 -26.04 -34.02 3.33
N LYS A 5 -26.04 -35.18 2.64
CA LYS A 5 -24.78 -35.81 2.18
C LYS A 5 -23.91 -34.87 1.32
N GLU A 6 -24.55 -34.05 0.47
CA GLU A 6 -23.86 -33.06 -0.36
C GLU A 6 -23.19 -31.98 0.46
N ALA A 7 -23.87 -31.45 1.50
CA ALA A 7 -23.28 -30.48 2.41
C ALA A 7 -22.11 -31.07 3.22
N GLN A 8 -22.15 -32.36 3.55
CA GLN A 8 -21.03 -33.04 4.24
C GLN A 8 -19.82 -33.19 3.29
N ILE A 9 -20.03 -33.57 2.03
CA ILE A 9 -18.97 -33.70 1.02
C ILE A 9 -18.34 -32.33 0.74
N THR A 10 -19.14 -31.30 0.55
CA THR A 10 -18.66 -29.92 0.31
C THR A 10 -17.83 -29.40 1.48
N ASN A 11 -18.29 -29.63 2.71
CA ASN A 11 -17.52 -29.25 3.90
C ASN A 11 -16.18 -30.00 4.01
N TYR A 12 -16.15 -31.28 3.65
CA TYR A 12 -14.92 -32.05 3.66
C TYR A 12 -13.90 -31.57 2.60
N LEU A 13 -14.35 -31.28 1.40
CA LEU A 13 -13.52 -30.73 0.32
C LEU A 13 -12.97 -29.35 0.70
N ASN A 14 -13.83 -28.48 1.26
CA ASN A 14 -13.42 -27.16 1.71
C ASN A 14 -12.35 -27.23 2.80
N ARG A 15 -12.49 -28.15 3.76
CA ARG A 15 -11.51 -28.38 4.81
C ARG A 15 -10.16 -28.83 4.20
N GLY A 16 -10.17 -29.77 3.29
CA GLY A 16 -8.94 -30.26 2.62
C GLY A 16 -8.18 -29.17 1.89
N ILE A 17 -8.91 -28.25 1.20
CA ILE A 17 -8.29 -27.10 0.52
C ILE A 17 -7.63 -26.15 1.53
N ILE A 18 -8.29 -25.87 2.66
CA ILE A 18 -7.76 -24.97 3.67
C ILE A 18 -6.53 -25.59 4.35
N GLU A 19 -6.60 -26.86 4.75
CA GLU A 19 -5.49 -27.58 5.36
C GLU A 19 -4.28 -27.65 4.42
N ALA A 20 -4.48 -27.91 3.13
CA ALA A 20 -3.41 -27.90 2.13
C ALA A 20 -2.72 -26.53 2.00
N ASN A 21 -3.46 -25.43 2.08
CA ASN A 21 -2.86 -24.08 2.05
C ASN A 21 -2.07 -23.80 3.33
N ILE A 22 -2.55 -24.25 4.50
CA ILE A 22 -1.86 -24.11 5.78
C ILE A 22 -0.56 -24.92 5.76
N GLU A 23 -0.63 -26.17 5.34
CA GLU A 23 0.53 -27.06 5.24
C GLU A 23 1.58 -26.52 4.27
N PHE A 24 1.16 -26.05 3.10
CA PHE A 24 2.05 -25.40 2.14
C PHE A 24 2.80 -24.24 2.78
N ALA A 25 2.08 -23.32 3.45
CA ALA A 25 2.68 -22.15 4.06
C ALA A 25 3.67 -22.52 5.19
N LYS A 26 3.32 -23.49 6.03
CA LYS A 26 4.20 -23.97 7.11
C LYS A 26 5.44 -24.67 6.58
N THR A 27 5.30 -25.52 5.57
CA THR A 27 6.42 -26.27 4.96
C THR A 27 7.41 -25.35 4.27
N HIS A 28 6.93 -24.25 3.65
CA HIS A 28 7.77 -23.31 2.93
C HIS A 28 8.19 -22.10 3.77
N PHE A 29 7.79 -22.05 5.05
CA PHE A 29 8.02 -20.90 5.95
C PHE A 29 7.54 -19.58 5.34
N SER A 30 6.45 -19.64 4.58
CA SER A 30 5.91 -18.54 3.81
C SER A 30 4.72 -17.90 4.53
N PRO A 31 4.63 -16.55 4.59
CA PRO A 31 3.47 -15.90 5.18
C PRO A 31 2.21 -16.20 4.36
N LEU A 32 1.13 -16.56 5.04
CA LEU A 32 -0.18 -16.80 4.44
C LEU A 32 -1.21 -15.91 5.09
N SER A 33 -1.75 -14.96 4.31
CA SER A 33 -2.90 -14.17 4.71
C SER A 33 -4.18 -14.74 4.13
N ILE A 34 -5.24 -14.79 4.95
CA ILE A 34 -6.54 -15.30 4.55
C ILE A 34 -7.57 -14.18 4.66
N VAL A 35 -8.40 -14.05 3.64
CA VAL A 35 -9.44 -13.02 3.52
C VAL A 35 -10.79 -13.70 3.37
N LYS A 36 -11.77 -13.28 4.16
CA LYS A 36 -13.17 -13.69 4.02
C LYS A 36 -14.03 -12.48 3.73
N PHE A 37 -14.84 -12.56 2.71
CA PHE A 37 -15.76 -11.48 2.37
C PHE A 37 -17.07 -12.01 1.79
N HIS A 38 -18.08 -11.15 1.84
CA HIS A 38 -19.39 -11.38 1.24
C HIS A 38 -19.67 -10.24 0.26
N TYR A 39 -20.31 -10.56 -0.86
CA TYR A 39 -20.82 -9.55 -1.76
C TYR A 39 -22.34 -9.69 -1.89
N GLU A 40 -23.01 -8.55 -1.90
CA GLU A 40 -24.47 -8.49 -2.01
C GLU A 40 -24.80 -8.17 -3.46
N VAL A 41 -25.02 -9.19 -4.30
CA VAL A 41 -25.58 -8.98 -5.65
C VAL A 41 -26.34 -10.20 -6.11
N ASP A 42 -27.54 -9.97 -6.61
CA ASP A 42 -28.28 -10.88 -7.47
C ASP A 42 -27.59 -10.97 -8.86
N VAL A 43 -26.38 -11.52 -8.90
CA VAL A 43 -25.71 -11.76 -10.18
C VAL A 43 -25.74 -13.24 -10.46
N GLU A 44 -26.61 -13.66 -11.35
CA GLU A 44 -26.58 -14.98 -12.00
C GLU A 44 -25.30 -15.25 -12.79
N ASP A 45 -24.22 -14.51 -12.54
CA ASP A 45 -23.11 -14.42 -13.46
C ASP A 45 -21.88 -15.18 -12.98
N GLY A 46 -21.65 -16.33 -13.58
CA GLY A 46 -20.34 -17.00 -13.60
C GLY A 46 -19.19 -16.12 -14.14
N PHE A 47 -19.49 -14.95 -14.69
CA PHE A 47 -18.52 -13.93 -15.10
C PHE A 47 -17.79 -13.31 -13.92
N PHE A 48 -18.47 -12.89 -12.87
CA PHE A 48 -17.85 -12.26 -11.70
C PHE A 48 -16.80 -13.17 -11.05
N PHE A 49 -17.09 -14.46 -10.91
CA PHE A 49 -16.17 -15.39 -10.28
C PHE A 49 -14.90 -15.61 -11.11
N LYS A 50 -15.02 -15.71 -12.44
CA LYS A 50 -13.85 -15.83 -13.34
C LYS A 50 -12.96 -14.60 -13.29
N ASP A 51 -13.56 -13.41 -13.30
CA ASP A 51 -12.82 -12.16 -13.23
C ASP A 51 -12.16 -11.97 -11.87
N LEU A 52 -12.83 -12.38 -10.79
CA LEU A 52 -12.26 -12.38 -9.44
C LEU A 52 -11.05 -13.32 -9.35
N ILE A 53 -11.16 -14.55 -9.87
CA ILE A 53 -10.04 -15.50 -9.95
C ILE A 53 -8.88 -14.87 -10.72
N SER A 54 -9.13 -14.41 -11.94
CA SER A 54 -8.11 -13.76 -12.78
C SER A 54 -7.42 -12.60 -12.07
N TYR A 55 -8.20 -11.79 -11.35
CA TYR A 55 -7.66 -10.66 -10.60
C TYR A 55 -6.75 -11.10 -9.45
N ILE A 56 -7.18 -12.09 -8.67
CA ILE A 56 -6.39 -12.60 -7.55
C ILE A 56 -5.10 -13.29 -8.05
N HIS A 57 -5.18 -14.04 -9.13
CA HIS A 57 -4.01 -14.65 -9.77
C HIS A 57 -3.04 -13.61 -10.36
N SER A 58 -3.51 -12.40 -10.69
CA SER A 58 -2.61 -11.31 -11.14
C SER A 58 -1.61 -10.85 -10.07
N PHE A 59 -1.83 -11.13 -8.78
CA PHE A 59 -0.88 -10.86 -7.71
C PHE A 59 0.09 -12.04 -7.46
N SER A 60 -0.36 -13.26 -7.63
CA SER A 60 0.45 -14.49 -7.58
C SER A 60 -0.37 -15.67 -8.10
N ASP A 61 0.24 -16.49 -8.96
CA ASP A 61 -0.38 -17.74 -9.46
C ASP A 61 -0.62 -18.77 -8.36
N PHE A 62 0.04 -18.62 -7.22
CA PHE A 62 -0.12 -19.50 -6.06
C PHE A 62 -1.33 -19.15 -5.18
N ASN A 63 -1.98 -18.02 -5.40
CA ASN A 63 -3.18 -17.63 -4.67
C ASN A 63 -4.35 -18.53 -5.04
N SER A 64 -5.23 -18.79 -4.10
CA SER A 64 -6.42 -19.63 -4.32
C SER A 64 -7.67 -18.99 -3.71
N ILE A 65 -8.82 -19.34 -4.28
CA ILE A 65 -10.13 -18.85 -3.86
C ILE A 65 -11.05 -20.04 -3.60
N LEU A 66 -11.76 -19.95 -2.51
CA LEU A 66 -12.78 -20.91 -2.10
C LEU A 66 -14.13 -20.18 -2.02
N GLN A 67 -15.09 -20.62 -2.82
CA GLN A 67 -16.46 -20.15 -2.69
C GLN A 67 -17.18 -20.96 -1.61
N GLN A 68 -17.84 -20.26 -0.70
CA GLN A 68 -18.67 -20.83 0.34
C GLN A 68 -20.16 -20.54 0.05
N PRO A 69 -21.10 -21.25 0.71
CA PRO A 69 -22.52 -20.90 0.63
C PRO A 69 -22.79 -19.44 1.00
N ASN A 70 -23.90 -18.90 0.50
CA ASN A 70 -24.36 -17.52 0.75
C ASN A 70 -23.38 -16.46 0.24
N ASP A 71 -22.87 -16.61 -0.98
CA ASP A 71 -22.03 -15.63 -1.67
C ASP A 71 -20.85 -15.12 -0.84
N THR A 72 -20.30 -16.04 -0.07
CA THR A 72 -19.13 -15.79 0.76
C THR A 72 -17.90 -16.42 0.11
N PHE A 73 -16.79 -15.69 0.10
CA PHE A 73 -15.52 -16.15 -0.47
C PHE A 73 -14.43 -16.15 0.58
N ILE A 74 -13.53 -17.13 0.48
CA ILE A 74 -12.26 -17.16 1.20
C ILE A 74 -11.14 -17.12 0.16
N ILE A 75 -10.24 -16.15 0.31
CA ILE A 75 -9.04 -16.02 -0.52
C ILE A 75 -7.82 -16.36 0.33
N PHE A 76 -6.94 -17.18 -0.22
CA PHE A 76 -5.64 -17.53 0.34
C PHE A 76 -4.56 -16.78 -0.43
N LEU A 77 -3.93 -15.83 0.22
CA LEU A 77 -2.86 -15.01 -0.34
C LEU A 77 -1.53 -15.54 0.17
N LYS A 78 -0.83 -16.33 -0.66
CA LYS A 78 0.48 -16.93 -0.36
C LYS A 78 1.59 -15.91 -0.53
N ASP A 79 2.66 -16.05 0.25
CA ASP A 79 3.77 -15.09 0.34
C ASP A 79 3.31 -13.66 0.66
N CYS A 80 2.21 -13.54 1.39
CA CYS A 80 1.52 -12.29 1.60
C CYS A 80 1.36 -12.01 3.10
N LYS A 81 2.05 -10.98 3.60
CA LYS A 81 1.90 -10.48 4.97
C LYS A 81 0.58 -9.72 5.12
N LEU A 82 0.10 -9.54 6.34
CA LEU A 82 -1.24 -8.97 6.63
C LEU A 82 -1.43 -7.56 6.04
N HIS A 83 -0.42 -6.70 6.05
CA HIS A 83 -0.50 -5.36 5.48
C HIS A 83 -0.61 -5.40 3.93
N GLN A 84 0.08 -6.34 3.28
CA GLN A 84 -0.04 -6.57 1.83
C GLN A 84 -1.43 -7.09 1.48
N ALA A 85 -1.95 -8.05 2.26
CA ALA A 85 -3.30 -8.56 2.10
C ALA A 85 -4.34 -7.45 2.20
N LYS A 86 -4.20 -6.54 3.18
CA LYS A 86 -5.06 -5.36 3.31
C LYS A 86 -4.99 -4.45 2.08
N SER A 87 -3.80 -4.21 1.55
CA SER A 87 -3.61 -3.41 0.33
C SER A 87 -4.28 -4.05 -0.89
N ILE A 88 -4.09 -5.36 -1.08
CA ILE A 88 -4.73 -6.14 -2.15
C ILE A 88 -6.26 -6.07 -2.03
N VAL A 89 -6.80 -6.26 -0.82
CA VAL A 89 -8.24 -6.21 -0.56
C VAL A 89 -8.80 -4.81 -0.83
N ASN A 90 -8.12 -3.74 -0.45
CA ASN A 90 -8.54 -2.38 -0.76
C ASN A 90 -8.59 -2.13 -2.28
N GLN A 91 -7.61 -2.65 -3.03
CA GLN A 91 -7.62 -2.57 -4.49
C GLN A 91 -8.74 -3.41 -5.09
N LEU A 92 -8.98 -4.61 -4.56
CA LEU A 92 -10.09 -5.49 -4.97
C LEU A 92 -11.44 -4.79 -4.79
N VAL A 93 -11.70 -4.21 -3.62
CA VAL A 93 -12.95 -3.48 -3.32
C VAL A 93 -13.17 -2.34 -4.32
N ARG A 94 -12.13 -1.56 -4.62
CA ARG A 94 -12.22 -0.47 -5.60
C ARG A 94 -12.48 -0.98 -7.02
N LYS A 95 -11.77 -2.03 -7.44
CA LYS A 95 -11.91 -2.62 -8.77
C LYS A 95 -13.31 -3.22 -8.97
N VAL A 96 -13.79 -4.00 -8.02
CA VAL A 96 -15.12 -4.59 -8.06
C VAL A 96 -16.20 -3.50 -8.14
N LYS A 97 -16.06 -2.44 -7.32
CA LYS A 97 -16.99 -1.31 -7.38
C LYS A 97 -16.97 -0.59 -8.72
N SER A 98 -15.79 -0.33 -9.29
CA SER A 98 -15.66 0.38 -10.57
C SER A 98 -16.09 -0.45 -11.77
N GLN A 99 -15.87 -1.75 -11.74
CA GLN A 99 -16.10 -2.64 -12.88
C GLN A 99 -17.53 -3.22 -12.90
N PHE A 100 -18.09 -3.53 -11.71
CA PHE A 100 -19.37 -4.22 -11.57
C PHE A 100 -20.44 -3.39 -10.84
N GLY A 101 -20.10 -2.20 -10.34
CA GLY A 101 -21.02 -1.39 -9.54
C GLY A 101 -21.32 -1.95 -8.14
N VAL A 102 -20.66 -3.03 -7.75
CA VAL A 102 -20.93 -3.81 -6.53
C VAL A 102 -20.02 -3.35 -5.40
N ASP A 103 -20.58 -3.20 -4.21
CA ASP A 103 -19.83 -2.84 -3.02
C ASP A 103 -19.55 -4.11 -2.18
N ILE A 104 -18.30 -4.53 -2.08
CA ILE A 104 -17.87 -5.52 -1.09
C ILE A 104 -17.83 -4.81 0.26
N THR A 105 -18.78 -5.15 1.14
CA THR A 105 -19.03 -4.35 2.34
C THR A 105 -18.54 -4.96 3.64
N LYS A 106 -18.32 -6.28 3.66
CA LYS A 106 -18.02 -7.03 4.89
C LYS A 106 -16.80 -7.92 4.67
N ILE A 107 -15.69 -7.60 5.34
CA ILE A 107 -14.40 -8.24 5.09
C ILE A 107 -13.69 -8.52 6.41
N GLY A 108 -13.26 -9.77 6.57
CA GLY A 108 -12.33 -10.21 7.62
C GLY A 108 -11.00 -10.62 7.01
N ILE A 109 -9.88 -10.26 7.63
CA ILE A 109 -8.53 -10.64 7.20
C ILE A 109 -7.73 -11.14 8.40
N THR A 110 -7.00 -12.24 8.24
CA THR A 110 -6.06 -12.71 9.25
C THR A 110 -4.79 -13.28 8.62
N LEU A 111 -3.72 -13.31 9.42
CA LEU A 111 -2.45 -13.94 9.06
C LEU A 111 -2.34 -15.29 9.77
N LEU A 112 -1.83 -16.30 9.08
CA LEU A 112 -1.49 -17.60 9.66
C LEU A 112 -0.36 -17.42 10.67
N ASP A 113 -0.55 -17.96 11.87
CA ASP A 113 0.49 -18.13 12.87
C ASP A 113 1.10 -19.54 12.80
N SER A 114 2.34 -19.72 13.26
CA SER A 114 3.02 -21.01 13.25
C SER A 114 2.29 -22.09 14.05
N GLU A 115 1.60 -21.69 15.13
CA GLU A 115 0.86 -22.60 16.01
C GLU A 115 -0.59 -22.80 15.57
N ASP A 116 -1.06 -22.08 14.53
CA ASP A 116 -2.44 -22.25 14.06
C ASP A 116 -2.67 -23.63 13.46
N ASP A 117 -3.80 -24.18 13.80
CA ASP A 117 -4.45 -25.26 13.07
C ASP A 117 -5.61 -24.70 12.19
N TYR A 118 -6.27 -25.59 11.47
CA TYR A 118 -7.44 -25.27 10.67
C TYR A 118 -8.51 -24.50 11.46
N LYS A 119 -8.77 -24.95 12.70
CA LYS A 119 -9.85 -24.41 13.52
C LYS A 119 -9.51 -23.03 14.07
N SER A 120 -8.37 -22.87 14.70
CA SER A 120 -7.93 -21.60 15.31
C SER A 120 -7.82 -20.48 14.27
N LEU A 121 -7.32 -20.82 13.07
CA LEU A 121 -7.21 -19.87 11.97
C LEU A 121 -8.58 -19.40 11.46
N LEU A 122 -9.52 -20.34 11.23
CA LEU A 122 -10.87 -20.00 10.79
C LEU A 122 -11.69 -19.28 11.86
N ASP A 123 -11.62 -19.70 13.12
CA ASP A 123 -12.30 -19.04 14.21
C ASP A 123 -11.88 -17.56 14.31
N ARG A 124 -10.58 -17.28 14.10
CA ARG A 124 -10.05 -15.92 14.05
C ARG A 124 -10.51 -15.14 12.83
N LEU A 125 -10.51 -15.77 11.65
CA LEU A 125 -11.02 -15.17 10.42
C LEU A 125 -12.51 -14.82 10.53
N ASP A 126 -13.32 -15.74 11.09
CA ASP A 126 -14.74 -15.56 11.30
C ASP A 126 -15.03 -14.47 12.34
N LYS A 127 -14.22 -14.37 13.39
CA LYS A 127 -14.29 -13.26 14.33
C LYS A 127 -14.22 -11.91 13.62
N TYR A 128 -13.21 -11.68 12.77
CA TYR A 128 -13.07 -10.41 12.06
C TYR A 128 -14.19 -10.19 11.05
N TYR A 129 -14.60 -11.24 10.36
CA TYR A 129 -15.71 -11.17 9.42
C TYR A 129 -17.04 -10.80 10.11
N ILE A 130 -17.34 -11.41 11.27
CA ILE A 130 -18.53 -11.09 12.07
C ILE A 130 -18.44 -9.64 12.59
N MET A 131 -17.29 -9.21 13.08
CA MET A 131 -17.08 -7.82 13.51
C MET A 131 -17.34 -6.84 12.37
N SER A 132 -16.96 -7.17 11.13
CA SER A 132 -17.25 -6.34 9.96
C SER A 132 -18.75 -6.27 9.66
N LYS A 133 -19.49 -7.35 9.88
CA LYS A 133 -20.96 -7.39 9.75
C LYS A 133 -21.69 -6.53 10.78
N LEU A 134 -21.19 -6.52 12.00
CA LEU A 134 -21.78 -5.77 13.10
C LEU A 134 -21.44 -4.28 13.06
N SER A 135 -20.40 -3.90 12.34
CA SER A 135 -19.97 -2.51 12.25
C SER A 135 -20.76 -1.74 11.18
N SER A 136 -21.35 -0.61 11.57
CA SER A 136 -21.96 0.34 10.65
C SER A 136 -20.96 1.27 9.96
N ARG A 137 -19.76 1.42 10.53
CA ARG A 137 -18.77 2.39 10.08
C ARG A 137 -17.61 1.79 9.29
N ARG A 138 -17.24 0.56 9.60
CA ARG A 138 -16.07 -0.08 9.03
C ARG A 138 -16.41 -1.34 8.23
N LYS A 139 -15.79 -1.45 7.06
CA LYS A 139 -15.97 -2.58 6.15
C LYS A 139 -14.95 -3.70 6.38
N ILE A 140 -13.73 -3.36 6.82
CA ILE A 140 -12.61 -4.28 6.93
C ILE A 140 -12.14 -4.38 8.39
N PHE A 141 -12.16 -5.60 8.93
CA PHE A 141 -11.54 -5.93 10.20
C PHE A 141 -10.41 -6.94 9.97
N TYR A 142 -9.32 -6.78 10.69
CA TYR A 142 -8.13 -7.60 10.48
C TYR A 142 -7.30 -7.72 11.75
N GLY A 143 -6.47 -8.76 11.82
CA GLY A 143 -5.57 -8.96 12.94
C GLY A 143 -4.74 -10.23 12.82
N THR A 144 -3.91 -10.45 13.84
CA THR A 144 -3.12 -11.65 14.04
C THR A 144 -3.60 -12.39 15.30
N LYS A 145 -2.95 -13.50 15.65
CA LYS A 145 -3.22 -14.22 16.91
C LYS A 145 -3.03 -13.32 18.13
N ASP A 146 -2.00 -12.47 18.10
CA ASP A 146 -1.62 -11.62 19.22
C ASP A 146 -2.29 -10.24 19.23
N PHE A 147 -2.78 -9.75 18.09
CA PHE A 147 -3.24 -8.37 17.94
C PHE A 147 -4.49 -8.25 17.08
N ASP A 148 -5.51 -7.61 17.64
CA ASP A 148 -6.71 -7.19 16.94
C ASP A 148 -6.51 -5.74 16.43
N PHE A 149 -6.55 -5.54 15.13
CA PHE A 149 -6.47 -4.22 14.51
C PHE A 149 -7.85 -3.75 14.07
N TYR A 150 -8.56 -3.12 14.97
CA TYR A 150 -9.79 -2.43 14.65
C TYR A 150 -9.77 -1.02 15.23
N GLU A 151 -10.50 -0.15 14.54
CA GLU A 151 -10.50 1.28 14.80
C GLU A 151 -10.86 1.63 16.21
N SER A 152 -10.30 2.71 16.57
CA SER A 152 -10.68 3.71 17.54
C SER A 152 -9.85 3.68 18.83
N GLN A 153 -10.23 4.22 19.83
CA GLN A 153 -9.72 4.44 21.20
C GLN A 153 -8.58 3.52 21.71
N ASN A 154 -8.35 2.38 21.05
CA ASN A 154 -7.36 1.37 21.44
C ASN A 154 -6.03 1.42 20.63
N ASP A 155 -5.89 2.27 19.60
CA ASP A 155 -4.64 2.30 18.80
C ASP A 155 -3.44 2.60 19.69
N LYS A 156 -3.59 3.50 20.67
CA LYS A 156 -2.53 3.80 21.64
C LYS A 156 -2.20 2.59 22.53
N GLN A 157 -3.21 1.83 22.94
CA GLN A 157 -3.00 0.66 23.79
C GLN A 157 -2.37 -0.49 22.99
N VAL A 158 -2.78 -0.67 21.74
CA VAL A 158 -2.18 -1.64 20.82
C VAL A 158 -0.74 -1.27 20.55
N LEU A 159 -0.45 -0.02 20.22
CA LEU A 159 0.92 0.48 20.01
C LEU A 159 1.76 0.28 21.27
N ASN A 160 1.23 0.59 22.46
CA ASN A 160 1.93 0.37 23.71
C ASN A 160 2.30 -1.10 23.95
N LYS A 161 1.40 -2.03 23.64
CA LYS A 161 1.67 -3.47 23.74
C LYS A 161 2.74 -3.92 22.75
N ILE A 162 2.68 -3.42 21.52
CA ILE A 162 3.62 -3.78 20.47
C ILE A 162 5.02 -3.24 20.82
N PHE A 163 5.16 -1.93 21.00
CA PHE A 163 6.47 -1.31 21.18
C PHE A 163 7.19 -1.72 22.47
N LYS A 164 6.46 -2.15 23.51
CA LYS A 164 7.06 -2.73 24.71
C LYS A 164 7.76 -4.07 24.45
N LYS A 165 7.38 -4.79 23.40
CA LYS A 165 7.95 -6.10 23.03
C LYS A 165 9.07 -5.98 21.98
N LEU A 166 9.20 -4.82 21.32
CA LEU A 166 10.17 -4.64 20.24
C LEU A 166 11.49 -4.08 20.76
N SER A 167 12.58 -4.67 20.31
CA SER A 167 13.94 -4.14 20.50
C SER A 167 14.41 -3.29 19.32
N GLU A 168 13.84 -3.53 18.12
CA GLU A 168 14.21 -2.83 16.89
C GLU A 168 13.01 -2.63 15.99
N ILE A 169 13.10 -1.67 15.09
CA ILE A 169 12.10 -1.38 14.05
C ILE A 169 12.80 -1.01 12.75
N LYS A 170 12.10 -1.19 11.64
CA LYS A 170 12.57 -0.76 10.33
C LYS A 170 11.92 0.59 10.01
N LEU A 171 12.75 1.60 9.79
CA LEU A 171 12.34 2.91 9.34
C LEU A 171 12.39 2.98 7.81
N TYR A 172 11.42 3.68 7.24
CA TYR A 172 11.37 4.01 5.82
C TYR A 172 11.22 5.51 5.65
N ASN A 173 11.99 6.05 4.72
CA ASN A 173 11.84 7.43 4.28
C ASN A 173 12.09 7.53 2.78
N PHE A 174 11.95 8.72 2.21
CA PHE A 174 12.17 8.96 0.79
C PHE A 174 13.12 10.14 0.61
N TYR A 175 14.28 9.88 0.04
CA TYR A 175 15.20 10.92 -0.37
C TYR A 175 14.93 11.26 -1.84
N GLN A 176 14.26 12.40 -2.09
CA GLN A 176 13.84 12.82 -3.43
C GLN A 176 13.14 11.70 -4.24
N GLY A 177 12.26 10.98 -3.55
CA GLY A 177 11.52 9.85 -4.12
C GLY A 177 12.22 8.49 -4.06
N LEU A 178 13.53 8.45 -3.81
CA LEU A 178 14.28 7.20 -3.62
C LEU A 178 14.00 6.62 -2.22
N PRO A 179 13.53 5.38 -2.09
CA PRO A 179 13.27 4.79 -0.77
C PRO A 179 14.57 4.55 -0.01
N ILE A 180 14.61 5.03 1.22
CA ILE A 180 15.69 4.77 2.18
C ILE A 180 15.11 3.90 3.29
N THR A 181 15.82 2.85 3.66
CA THR A 181 15.43 1.96 4.73
C THR A 181 16.56 1.77 5.73
N GLU A 182 16.19 1.74 7.00
CA GLU A 182 17.15 1.51 8.09
C GLU A 182 16.53 0.68 9.20
N VAL A 183 17.26 -0.31 9.70
CA VAL A 183 16.88 -1.03 10.92
C VAL A 183 17.53 -0.31 12.09
N VAL A 184 16.70 0.13 13.04
CA VAL A 184 17.13 0.93 14.19
C VAL A 184 16.71 0.27 15.49
N LYS A 185 17.55 0.37 16.51
CA LYS A 185 17.23 -0.11 17.86
C LYS A 185 16.35 0.90 18.58
N ILE A 186 15.36 0.40 19.30
CA ILE A 186 14.53 1.22 20.18
C ILE A 186 15.33 1.50 21.45
N ALA A 187 15.55 2.79 21.74
CA ALA A 187 16.20 3.23 22.98
C ALA A 187 15.18 3.31 24.12
N ASN A 188 13.99 3.84 23.82
CA ASN A 188 12.89 3.98 24.78
C ASN A 188 11.55 4.10 24.06
N PHE A 189 10.49 3.67 24.73
CA PHE A 189 9.12 3.93 24.33
C PHE A 189 8.27 4.29 25.54
N ALA A 190 7.73 5.50 25.55
CA ALA A 190 6.84 6.01 26.59
C ALA A 190 5.86 7.02 26.01
N ASP A 191 4.62 6.99 26.49
CA ASP A 191 3.55 7.97 26.17
C ASP A 191 3.31 8.21 24.67
N GLY A 192 3.50 7.17 23.84
CA GLY A 192 3.35 7.27 22.39
C GLY A 192 4.53 7.95 21.69
N ILE A 193 5.65 8.10 22.39
CA ILE A 193 6.92 8.60 21.86
C ILE A 193 7.92 7.45 21.80
N ILE A 194 8.52 7.29 20.63
CA ILE A 194 9.58 6.30 20.40
C ILE A 194 10.92 7.05 20.28
N GLN A 195 11.91 6.60 21.03
CA GLN A 195 13.29 7.03 20.85
C GLN A 195 14.07 5.90 20.20
N VAL A 196 14.75 6.19 19.12
CA VAL A 196 15.53 5.20 18.37
C VAL A 196 16.98 5.66 18.19
N PHE A 197 17.90 4.69 18.22
CA PHE A 197 19.30 4.94 17.85
C PHE A 197 19.42 4.88 16.33
N LEU A 198 19.93 5.95 15.73
CA LEU A 198 20.19 6.07 14.31
C LEU A 198 21.63 6.53 14.10
N ASP A 199 22.33 5.91 13.15
CA ASP A 199 23.67 6.33 12.75
C ASP A 199 23.69 7.83 12.45
N PRO A 200 24.59 8.62 13.09
CA PRO A 200 24.69 10.07 12.86
C PRO A 200 24.79 10.47 11.40
N ILE A 201 25.48 9.65 10.60
CA ILE A 201 25.66 9.87 9.15
C ILE A 201 24.33 9.84 8.40
N LYS A 202 23.34 9.09 8.90
CA LYS A 202 22.04 8.91 8.27
C LYS A 202 20.99 9.91 8.76
N ILE A 203 21.19 10.54 9.89
CA ILE A 203 20.25 11.52 10.48
C ILE A 203 19.89 12.65 9.50
N PRO A 204 20.82 13.23 8.70
CA PRO A 204 20.47 14.28 7.75
C PRO A 204 19.39 13.90 6.73
N PHE A 205 19.24 12.60 6.41
CA PHE A 205 18.21 12.12 5.48
C PHE A 205 16.81 12.09 6.10
N TYR A 206 16.72 12.18 7.42
CA TYR A 206 15.48 12.22 8.17
C TYR A 206 15.16 13.63 8.68
N GLN A 207 16.15 14.49 8.90
CA GLN A 207 15.97 15.83 9.49
C GLN A 207 15.10 16.77 8.65
N ASN A 208 15.15 16.63 7.33
CA ASN A 208 14.40 17.48 6.40
C ASN A 208 12.97 16.98 6.15
N GLU A 209 12.62 15.83 6.70
CA GLU A 209 11.31 15.22 6.53
C GLU A 209 10.46 15.45 7.79
N GLU A 210 9.19 15.73 7.59
CA GLU A 210 8.26 15.89 8.71
C GLU A 210 7.88 14.54 9.33
N PHE A 211 7.86 13.48 8.51
CA PHE A 211 7.41 12.16 8.91
C PHE A 211 8.37 11.07 8.43
N THR A 212 8.37 9.96 9.17
CA THR A 212 8.96 8.69 8.75
C THR A 212 7.92 7.57 8.87
N PHE A 213 8.19 6.44 8.24
CA PHE A 213 7.30 5.29 8.29
C PHE A 213 7.99 4.15 9.03
N ILE A 214 7.25 3.49 9.92
CA ILE A 214 7.74 2.38 10.72
C ILE A 214 7.11 1.09 10.21
N GLN A 215 7.93 0.08 10.00
CA GLN A 215 7.51 -1.29 9.70
C GLN A 215 8.17 -2.28 10.64
N HIS A 216 7.44 -3.31 11.01
CA HIS A 216 7.97 -4.46 11.73
C HIS A 216 7.08 -5.67 11.42
N ASP A 217 7.65 -6.88 11.45
CA ASP A 217 6.89 -8.10 11.10
C ASP A 217 5.71 -8.37 12.04
N LEU A 218 5.82 -7.98 13.31
CA LEU A 218 4.72 -8.05 14.27
C LEU A 218 3.68 -6.92 14.11
N ILE A 219 3.94 -5.92 13.25
CA ILE A 219 3.04 -4.80 12.99
C ILE A 219 2.45 -4.98 11.59
N PRO A 220 1.19 -5.38 11.46
CA PRO A 220 0.60 -5.74 10.16
C PRO A 220 0.17 -4.53 9.32
N VAL A 221 0.49 -3.34 9.77
CA VAL A 221 0.25 -2.06 9.06
C VAL A 221 1.49 -1.20 9.18
N ILE A 222 1.64 -0.27 8.27
CA ILE A 222 2.69 0.74 8.39
C ILE A 222 2.22 1.82 9.35
N ILE A 223 3.12 2.25 10.22
CA ILE A 223 2.88 3.37 11.13
C ILE A 223 3.59 4.59 10.55
N LYS A 224 2.84 5.67 10.33
CA LYS A 224 3.38 6.99 10.08
C LYS A 224 3.73 7.62 11.42
N ALA A 225 4.95 8.11 11.56
CA ALA A 225 5.45 8.73 12.76
C ALA A 225 5.99 10.13 12.46
N LYS A 226 5.60 11.14 13.23
CA LYS A 226 6.17 12.48 13.11
C LYS A 226 7.58 12.48 13.71
N ILE A 227 8.55 13.05 13.00
CA ILE A 227 9.88 13.29 13.52
C ILE A 227 9.81 14.54 14.41
N ILE A 228 9.92 14.33 15.73
CA ILE A 228 9.86 15.41 16.71
C ILE A 228 11.23 16.08 16.85
N LYS A 229 12.28 15.26 16.90
CA LYS A 229 13.65 15.71 17.07
C LYS A 229 14.64 14.69 16.50
N ALA A 230 15.74 15.18 15.97
CA ALA A 230 16.88 14.36 15.58
C ALA A 230 18.16 15.00 16.13
N GLU A 231 18.93 14.22 16.91
CA GLU A 231 20.15 14.67 17.61
C GLU A 231 21.36 13.89 17.09
N PRO A 232 22.09 14.40 16.08
CA PRO A 232 23.24 13.70 15.53
C PRO A 232 24.32 13.39 16.57
N THR A 233 24.59 14.32 17.49
CA THR A 233 25.61 14.16 18.54
C THR A 233 25.31 13.04 19.52
N ARG A 234 24.05 12.64 19.65
CA ARG A 234 23.61 11.54 20.53
C ARG A 234 23.18 10.30 19.75
N SER A 235 23.31 10.33 18.43
CA SER A 235 22.82 9.23 17.58
C SER A 235 21.34 8.90 17.85
N LEU A 236 20.52 9.91 18.19
CA LEU A 236 19.17 9.71 18.69
C LEU A 236 18.16 10.43 17.80
N MET A 237 17.06 9.73 17.48
CA MET A 237 15.89 10.33 16.86
C MET A 237 14.65 10.05 17.70
N VAL A 238 13.79 11.06 17.84
CA VAL A 238 12.55 11.03 18.62
C VAL A 238 11.36 11.10 17.67
N LEU A 239 10.50 10.09 17.74
CA LEU A 239 9.32 9.91 16.91
C LEU A 239 8.06 9.98 17.77
N GLY A 240 7.01 10.59 17.27
CA GLY A 240 5.71 10.66 17.95
C GLY A 240 4.56 10.84 16.98
N LYS A 241 3.36 11.12 17.49
CA LYS A 241 2.12 11.21 16.68
C LYS A 241 2.00 10.01 15.74
N LEU A 242 1.98 8.83 16.35
CA LEU A 242 1.92 7.56 15.63
C LEU A 242 0.52 7.37 15.04
N GLU A 243 0.43 7.13 13.75
CA GLU A 243 -0.82 6.90 13.01
C GLU A 243 -0.71 5.63 12.18
N PHE A 244 -1.70 4.75 12.30
CA PHE A 244 -1.81 3.60 11.40
C PHE A 244 -2.25 4.05 10.00
N LEU A 245 -1.52 3.63 8.98
CA LEU A 245 -1.86 3.91 7.60
C LEU A 245 -2.68 2.78 6.97
N ASP A 246 -3.74 3.13 6.27
CA ASP A 246 -4.57 2.21 5.50
C ASP A 246 -3.89 1.71 4.22
N SER A 247 -2.92 2.44 3.72
CA SER A 247 -2.13 2.07 2.55
C SER A 247 -0.66 2.43 2.78
N SER A 248 0.22 1.52 2.38
CA SER A 248 1.66 1.71 2.51
C SER A 248 2.21 2.61 1.40
N PRO A 249 2.83 3.74 1.72
CA PRO A 249 3.58 4.50 0.73
C PRO A 249 4.85 3.75 0.26
N VAL A 250 5.29 2.72 1.00
CA VAL A 250 6.49 1.94 0.73
C VAL A 250 6.23 0.79 -0.25
N GLU A 251 4.98 0.29 -0.32
CA GLU A 251 4.57 -0.81 -1.21
C GLU A 251 4.13 -0.35 -2.61
N ARG A 252 4.62 0.79 -3.04
CA ARG A 252 4.33 1.28 -4.38
C ARG A 252 4.92 0.34 -5.42
N SER A 253 4.11 -0.04 -6.40
CA SER A 253 4.49 -0.95 -7.51
C SER A 253 5.56 -0.39 -8.44
N GLY A 254 6.08 0.82 -8.19
CA GLY A 254 7.08 1.46 -9.04
C GLY A 254 7.90 2.52 -8.30
N ILE A 255 9.16 2.60 -8.69
CA ILE A 255 10.07 3.61 -8.19
C ILE A 255 9.60 4.97 -8.69
N ARG A 256 9.56 5.95 -7.79
CA ARG A 256 9.31 7.35 -8.09
C ARG A 256 10.59 8.15 -7.90
N VAL A 257 10.79 9.13 -8.76
CA VAL A 257 11.91 10.08 -8.63
C VAL A 257 11.37 11.50 -8.69
N GLU A 258 12.00 12.39 -7.95
CA GLU A 258 11.80 13.82 -8.09
C GLU A 258 12.71 14.34 -9.20
N PRO A 259 12.20 15.13 -10.15
CA PRO A 259 13.04 15.75 -11.18
C PRO A 259 14.13 16.63 -10.55
N GLU A 260 15.33 16.63 -11.15
CA GLU A 260 16.40 17.53 -10.71
C GLU A 260 16.08 19.00 -11.01
N LYS A 261 15.49 19.24 -12.16
CA LYS A 261 15.03 20.56 -12.62
C LYS A 261 13.52 20.51 -12.75
N GLU A 262 12.90 21.66 -12.56
CA GLU A 262 11.47 21.79 -12.70
C GLU A 262 11.01 21.37 -14.11
N ILE A 263 10.06 20.45 -14.17
CA ILE A 263 9.43 19.95 -15.39
C ILE A 263 7.97 20.39 -15.37
N TYR A 264 7.59 21.21 -16.35
CA TYR A 264 6.21 21.63 -16.53
C TYR A 264 5.43 20.59 -17.34
N ALA A 265 4.20 20.34 -16.93
CA ALA A 265 3.29 19.44 -17.61
C ALA A 265 1.95 20.13 -17.85
N SER A 266 1.34 19.81 -18.98
CA SER A 266 -0.02 20.24 -19.31
C SER A 266 -0.95 19.03 -19.36
N LEU A 267 -2.17 19.23 -18.85
CA LEU A 267 -3.26 18.26 -18.86
C LEU A 267 -4.37 18.78 -19.77
N ALA A 268 -4.80 17.99 -20.71
CA ALA A 268 -5.81 18.37 -21.70
C ALA A 268 -6.91 17.32 -21.82
N LYS A 269 -8.13 17.74 -22.14
CA LYS A 269 -9.27 16.92 -22.55
C LYS A 269 -9.68 17.35 -23.96
N ASP A 270 -9.81 16.40 -24.88
CA ASP A 270 -10.24 16.67 -26.26
C ASP A 270 -9.46 17.83 -26.90
N SER A 271 -8.13 17.86 -26.72
CA SER A 271 -7.21 18.89 -27.16
C SER A 271 -7.39 20.27 -26.50
N LYS A 272 -8.31 20.44 -25.58
CA LYS A 272 -8.48 21.66 -24.78
C LYS A 272 -7.71 21.54 -23.48
N LYS A 273 -6.85 22.51 -23.19
CA LYS A 273 -6.08 22.59 -21.94
C LYS A 273 -7.04 22.66 -20.75
N VAL A 274 -6.88 21.73 -19.80
CA VAL A 274 -7.63 21.66 -18.55
C VAL A 274 -6.87 22.35 -17.44
N THR A 275 -5.59 22.00 -17.28
CA THR A 275 -4.70 22.62 -16.29
C THR A 275 -3.24 22.41 -16.69
N GLU A 276 -2.34 23.06 -15.95
CA GLU A 276 -0.90 22.85 -16.02
C GLU A 276 -0.29 22.95 -14.63
N GLY A 277 0.89 22.36 -14.47
CA GLY A 277 1.61 22.39 -13.21
C GLY A 277 3.02 21.86 -13.36
N SER A 278 3.80 21.95 -12.29
CA SER A 278 5.12 21.32 -12.24
C SER A 278 5.06 19.89 -11.70
N ILE A 279 5.90 19.03 -12.26
CA ILE A 279 5.99 17.63 -11.81
C ILE A 279 6.77 17.59 -10.50
N ILE A 280 6.12 17.15 -9.43
CA ILE A 280 6.75 16.89 -8.14
C ILE A 280 7.46 15.53 -8.16
N SER A 281 6.78 14.51 -8.68
CA SER A 281 7.35 13.16 -8.76
C SER A 281 6.82 12.39 -9.97
N LEU A 282 7.65 11.50 -10.49
CA LEU A 282 7.40 10.74 -11.69
C LEU A 282 7.76 9.26 -11.49
N SER A 283 6.89 8.38 -11.94
CA SER A 283 7.14 6.93 -12.10
C SER A 283 6.71 6.45 -13.48
N GLU A 284 6.88 5.16 -13.78
CA GLU A 284 6.43 4.58 -15.05
C GLU A 284 4.90 4.67 -15.25
N ASN A 285 4.14 4.65 -14.16
CA ASN A 285 2.68 4.53 -14.18
C ASN A 285 1.96 5.68 -13.47
N SER A 286 2.68 6.65 -12.92
CA SER A 286 2.05 7.76 -12.21
C SER A 286 2.90 9.03 -12.21
N VAL A 287 2.21 10.18 -12.19
CA VAL A 287 2.80 11.50 -12.10
C VAL A 287 2.09 12.30 -11.01
N VAL A 288 2.83 13.03 -10.20
CA VAL A 288 2.27 13.99 -9.25
C VAL A 288 2.57 15.39 -9.74
N LEU A 289 1.54 16.19 -9.95
CA LEU A 289 1.65 17.59 -10.35
C LEU A 289 1.39 18.50 -9.15
N HIS A 290 2.18 19.56 -9.03
CA HIS A 290 1.84 20.72 -8.23
C HIS A 290 1.12 21.74 -9.13
N VAL A 291 -0.07 22.11 -8.76
CA VAL A 291 -0.96 22.96 -9.56
C VAL A 291 -1.42 24.15 -8.72
N LYS A 292 -1.51 25.33 -9.32
CA LYS A 292 -1.95 26.54 -8.62
C LYS A 292 -3.36 26.37 -8.03
N PRO A 293 -3.65 26.94 -6.85
CA PRO A 293 -4.95 26.81 -6.16
C PRO A 293 -6.16 27.12 -7.05
N ASP A 294 -6.11 28.19 -7.83
CA ASP A 294 -7.20 28.61 -8.71
C ASP A 294 -7.56 27.54 -9.77
N ASN A 295 -6.56 26.81 -10.23
CA ASN A 295 -6.76 25.72 -11.19
C ASN A 295 -7.31 24.47 -10.54
N ILE A 296 -6.97 24.22 -9.28
CA ILE A 296 -7.54 23.12 -8.48
C ILE A 296 -9.04 23.38 -8.25
N THR A 297 -9.42 24.58 -7.86
CA THR A 297 -10.84 24.95 -7.66
C THR A 297 -11.66 24.68 -8.90
N LYS A 298 -11.17 25.09 -10.08
CA LYS A 298 -11.84 24.84 -11.38
C LYS A 298 -11.97 23.36 -11.71
N LEU A 299 -10.99 22.52 -11.32
CA LEU A 299 -11.04 21.08 -11.50
C LEU A 299 -12.05 20.40 -10.57
N LEU A 300 -12.22 20.93 -9.34
CA LEU A 300 -13.18 20.42 -8.37
C LEU A 300 -14.63 20.79 -8.74
N GLU A 301 -14.84 21.95 -9.36
CA GLU A 301 -16.15 22.38 -9.85
C GLU A 301 -16.66 21.50 -11.02
N LYS A 302 -15.76 20.94 -11.83
CA LYS A 302 -16.07 20.04 -12.93
C LYS A 302 -15.30 18.73 -12.73
N PRO A 303 -15.81 17.81 -11.94
CA PRO A 303 -15.10 16.59 -11.62
C PRO A 303 -14.80 15.79 -12.91
N LEU A 304 -13.51 15.66 -13.19
CA LEU A 304 -12.99 14.87 -14.32
C LEU A 304 -12.52 13.48 -13.85
N TRP A 305 -13.15 12.99 -12.77
CA TRP A 305 -12.94 11.63 -12.29
C TRP A 305 -13.37 10.64 -13.38
N ASP A 306 -12.60 9.61 -13.60
CA ASP A 306 -12.83 8.58 -14.62
C ASP A 306 -12.82 9.09 -16.08
N THR A 307 -12.40 10.34 -16.31
CA THR A 307 -12.24 10.90 -17.65
C THR A 307 -10.84 10.65 -18.15
N GLU A 308 -10.71 10.16 -19.40
CA GLU A 308 -9.43 10.07 -20.07
C GLU A 308 -8.93 11.49 -20.44
N LEU A 309 -7.75 11.81 -19.92
CA LEU A 309 -7.05 13.05 -20.17
C LEU A 309 -5.75 12.77 -20.94
N THR A 310 -5.22 13.77 -21.60
CA THR A 310 -3.89 13.71 -22.20
C THR A 310 -2.92 14.51 -21.35
N LEU A 311 -1.89 13.85 -20.82
CA LEU A 311 -0.77 14.47 -20.12
C LEU A 311 0.39 14.66 -21.09
N GLN A 312 0.95 15.87 -21.14
CA GLN A 312 2.11 16.20 -21.97
C GLN A 312 3.17 16.94 -21.16
N PHE A 313 4.42 16.52 -21.27
CA PHE A 313 5.60 17.15 -20.67
C PHE A 313 6.87 16.78 -21.40
N GLN A 314 8.00 17.37 -21.01
CA GLN A 314 9.30 17.09 -21.60
C GLN A 314 10.28 16.59 -20.53
N ILE A 315 11.03 15.55 -20.84
CA ILE A 315 12.10 15.03 -19.98
C ILE A 315 13.45 15.16 -20.68
N PRO A 316 14.53 15.46 -19.94
CA PRO A 316 15.87 15.46 -20.50
C PRO A 316 16.33 14.04 -20.86
N THR A 317 17.10 13.91 -21.90
CA THR A 317 17.80 12.69 -22.32
C THR A 317 19.30 12.83 -22.13
N GLN A 318 20.07 11.74 -22.28
CA GLN A 318 21.53 11.68 -22.05
C GLN A 318 22.37 12.72 -22.81
N LYS A 319 21.84 13.38 -23.83
CA LYS A 319 22.59 14.32 -24.70
C LYS A 319 22.04 15.75 -24.66
N SER A 320 21.47 16.18 -23.55
CA SER A 320 20.85 17.51 -23.39
C SER A 320 19.64 17.76 -24.34
N PHE A 321 19.16 16.74 -25.01
CA PHE A 321 17.93 16.85 -25.80
C PHE A 321 16.72 16.63 -24.93
N LEU A 322 15.65 17.36 -25.18
CA LEU A 322 14.36 17.18 -24.54
C LEU A 322 13.51 16.19 -25.34
N THR A 323 12.96 15.21 -24.64
CA THR A 323 12.02 14.27 -25.25
C THR A 323 10.62 14.58 -24.78
N VAL A 324 9.71 14.78 -25.73
CA VAL A 324 8.29 14.98 -25.45
C VAL A 324 7.67 13.65 -25.05
N ILE A 325 6.99 13.66 -23.92
CA ILE A 325 6.13 12.59 -23.42
C ILE A 325 4.69 13.04 -23.58
N LYS A 326 3.90 12.25 -24.30
CA LYS A 326 2.45 12.44 -24.42
C LYS A 326 1.77 11.13 -24.15
N THR A 327 0.91 11.08 -23.11
CA THR A 327 0.30 9.84 -22.66
C THR A 327 -1.10 10.07 -22.12
N LYS A 328 -1.91 9.02 -22.11
CA LYS A 328 -3.20 9.01 -21.43
C LYS A 328 -3.00 9.10 -19.93
N ALA A 329 -3.87 9.83 -19.25
CA ALA A 329 -3.83 10.03 -17.82
C ALA A 329 -5.25 10.05 -17.22
N TYR A 330 -5.36 9.61 -15.97
CA TYR A 330 -6.57 9.64 -15.18
C TYR A 330 -6.28 10.26 -13.82
N ILE A 331 -7.17 11.12 -13.32
CA ILE A 331 -7.01 11.70 -11.99
C ILE A 331 -7.28 10.62 -10.96
N TYR A 332 -6.27 10.30 -10.15
CA TYR A 332 -6.39 9.35 -9.05
C TYR A 332 -6.82 10.03 -7.75
N SER A 333 -6.22 11.19 -7.43
CA SER A 333 -6.59 11.99 -6.26
C SER A 333 -6.15 13.44 -6.43
N ILE A 334 -6.85 14.33 -5.73
CA ILE A 334 -6.49 15.74 -5.58
C ILE A 334 -6.41 16.00 -4.09
N VAL A 335 -5.25 16.45 -3.61
CA VAL A 335 -5.01 16.75 -2.20
C VAL A 335 -4.25 18.07 -2.11
N ASN A 336 -4.86 19.08 -1.55
CA ASN A 336 -4.34 20.45 -1.53
C ASN A 336 -3.99 20.92 -2.96
N GLU A 337 -2.75 21.32 -3.20
CA GLU A 337 -2.23 21.79 -4.50
C GLU A 337 -1.63 20.66 -5.34
N LYS A 338 -1.88 19.40 -5.00
CA LYS A 338 -1.30 18.23 -5.66
C LYS A 338 -2.36 17.41 -6.37
N ILE A 339 -2.11 17.12 -7.65
CA ILE A 339 -2.89 16.18 -8.44
C ILE A 339 -2.07 14.92 -8.65
N VAL A 340 -2.58 13.78 -8.22
CA VAL A 340 -1.99 12.47 -8.51
C VAL A 340 -2.67 11.91 -9.75
N LEU A 341 -1.88 11.61 -10.76
CA LEU A 341 -2.32 11.05 -12.03
C LEU A 341 -1.82 9.61 -12.17
N ASN A 342 -2.71 8.70 -12.53
CA ASN A 342 -2.33 7.42 -13.12
C ASN A 342 -2.14 7.62 -14.62
N ILE A 343 -1.03 7.15 -15.17
CA ILE A 343 -0.72 7.25 -16.61
C ILE A 343 -0.67 5.88 -17.26
N SER A 344 -1.09 5.83 -18.53
CA SER A 344 -1.08 4.61 -19.36
C SER A 344 -0.21 4.82 -20.60
N PRO A 345 1.13 4.85 -20.43
CA PRO A 345 2.04 5.07 -21.55
C PRO A 345 2.11 3.83 -22.44
N ASN A 346 2.25 4.04 -23.75
CA ASN A 346 2.58 2.96 -24.68
C ASN A 346 4.03 2.47 -24.43
N THR A 347 4.41 1.35 -25.04
CA THR A 347 5.71 0.69 -24.82
C THR A 347 6.90 1.62 -25.07
N LEU A 348 6.86 2.44 -26.10
CA LEU A 348 7.94 3.39 -26.43
C LEU A 348 8.07 4.49 -25.36
N ILE A 349 6.96 5.09 -24.94
CA ILE A 349 6.94 6.12 -23.90
C ILE A 349 7.36 5.52 -22.57
N LYS A 350 6.90 4.32 -22.25
CA LYS A 350 7.28 3.60 -21.03
C LYS A 350 8.79 3.35 -20.97
N SER A 351 9.41 2.95 -22.10
CA SER A 351 10.86 2.80 -22.19
C SER A 351 11.61 4.12 -21.94
N LYS A 352 11.12 5.24 -22.51
CA LYS A 352 11.71 6.57 -22.28
C LYS A 352 11.62 7.01 -20.82
N LEU A 353 10.46 6.79 -20.19
CA LEU A 353 10.24 7.07 -18.76
C LEU A 353 11.16 6.24 -17.89
N ARG A 354 11.27 4.93 -18.16
CA ARG A 354 12.15 4.01 -17.44
C ARG A 354 13.60 4.45 -17.52
N ASN A 355 14.08 4.82 -18.70
CA ASN A 355 15.44 5.30 -18.88
C ASN A 355 15.70 6.58 -18.07
N TYR A 356 14.79 7.56 -18.12
CA TYR A 356 14.91 8.78 -17.32
C TYR A 356 14.94 8.49 -15.82
N ILE A 357 14.02 7.64 -15.33
CA ILE A 357 13.94 7.24 -13.92
C ILE A 357 15.23 6.55 -13.48
N SER A 358 15.76 5.63 -14.29
CA SER A 358 17.00 4.91 -13.98
C SER A 358 18.22 5.84 -13.91
N LEU A 359 18.34 6.79 -14.83
CA LEU A 359 19.39 7.80 -14.81
C LEU A 359 19.28 8.66 -13.55
N ARG A 360 18.09 9.18 -13.26
CA ARG A 360 17.85 10.02 -12.10
C ARG A 360 18.13 9.28 -10.78
N GLN A 361 17.79 8.00 -10.70
CA GLN A 361 18.16 7.15 -9.58
C GLN A 361 19.68 7.04 -9.40
N GLY A 362 20.41 6.84 -10.50
CA GLY A 362 21.87 6.81 -10.46
C GLY A 362 22.45 8.09 -9.88
N ASP A 363 21.97 9.26 -10.34
CA ASP A 363 22.40 10.56 -9.82
C ASP A 363 22.07 10.72 -8.32
N LEU A 364 20.88 10.33 -7.91
CA LEU A 364 20.45 10.39 -6.50
C LEU A 364 21.32 9.49 -5.61
N ILE A 365 21.68 8.28 -6.08
CA ILE A 365 22.57 7.37 -5.34
C ILE A 365 23.96 7.97 -5.21
N VAL A 366 24.50 8.60 -6.26
CA VAL A 366 25.80 9.28 -6.21
C VAL A 366 25.75 10.45 -5.22
N ASN A 367 24.70 11.27 -5.29
CA ASN A 367 24.51 12.38 -4.35
C ASN A 367 24.42 11.91 -2.91
N LEU A 368 23.66 10.85 -2.65
CA LEU A 368 23.53 10.23 -1.34
C LEU A 368 24.90 9.76 -0.80
N LYS A 369 25.69 9.07 -1.63
CA LYS A 369 27.04 8.63 -1.26
C LYS A 369 27.97 9.82 -0.95
N ASN A 370 27.87 10.91 -1.69
CA ASN A 370 28.65 12.12 -1.45
C ASN A 370 28.26 12.81 -0.14
N VAL A 371 26.96 12.85 0.18
CA VAL A 371 26.48 13.36 1.47
C VAL A 371 27.03 12.51 2.60
N ILE A 372 26.92 11.18 2.52
CA ILE A 372 27.46 10.25 3.53
C ILE A 372 28.96 10.50 3.76
N ARG A 373 29.75 10.61 2.69
CA ARG A 373 31.19 10.86 2.81
C ARG A 373 31.53 12.17 3.52
N ARG A 374 30.75 13.24 3.32
CA ARG A 374 30.96 14.53 4.00
C ARG A 374 30.72 14.48 5.51
N TYR A 375 29.85 13.58 5.97
CA TYR A 375 29.59 13.40 7.40
C TYR A 375 30.44 12.31 8.06
N SER A 376 31.20 11.53 7.25
CA SER A 376 32.12 10.50 7.75
C SER A 376 33.53 11.03 8.00
N ASN A 377 33.86 12.22 7.51
CA ASN A 377 35.10 12.95 7.74
C ASN A 377 34.86 14.06 8.78
#